data_b1c81cab9a1dce3fac687debb3424dca
#
_entry.id   b1c81cab9a1dce3fac687debb3424dca
#
_cell.length_a   1.000
_cell.length_b   1.000
_cell.length_c   1.000
_cell.angle_alpha   90.00
_cell.angle_beta   90.00
_cell.angle_gamma   90.00
#
_symmetry.space_group_name_H-M   'P 1'
#
loop_
_entity.id
_entity.type
_entity.pdbx_description
1 polymer ?
#
loop_
_entity_poly.entity_id
_entity_poly.type
_entity_poly.pdbx_seq_one_letter_code
_entity_poly.pdbx_strand_id
1 'polypeptide(L)'
;MRALVLFSGGVDSTTCLALAIDRYGKENVTALSVSYGQKHKKEIEASEKIAQYYQVEHIYLDLEEIFRYSDCSLLSHSAKEIPQESYGEQLKKTDGKPVSTYVPFRNGLFLSSAASIALSRKCDVIYYGAHSDDAAGNAYPDCSQAFNKAMGEAICLGSGGQLRIR
;
A
#
# COMPACT_ATOMS: atom_id res chain seq x y z
N MET A 1 21.22 -6.36 5.11
CA MET A 1 20.05 -6.17 4.25
C MET A 1 19.19 -5.08 4.85
N ARG A 2 18.64 -4.22 4.02
CA ARG A 2 17.74 -3.11 4.44
C ARG A 2 16.36 -3.33 3.84
N ALA A 3 15.33 -2.99 4.60
CA ALA A 3 13.95 -3.14 4.19
C ALA A 3 13.22 -1.80 4.15
N LEU A 4 12.35 -1.61 3.18
CA LEU A 4 11.35 -0.57 3.15
C LEU A 4 9.99 -1.23 3.34
N VAL A 5 9.15 -0.69 4.22
CA VAL A 5 7.80 -1.21 4.50
C VAL A 5 6.78 -0.19 4.05
N LEU A 6 5.89 -0.54 3.12
CA LEU A 6 4.68 0.24 2.85
C LEU A 6 3.77 0.18 4.08
N PHE A 7 3.59 1.32 4.72
CA PHE A 7 3.08 1.38 6.09
C PHE A 7 1.94 2.40 6.24
N SER A 8 0.73 1.89 6.50
CA SER A 8 -0.46 2.72 6.73
C SER A 8 -0.82 2.91 8.20
N GLY A 9 -0.19 2.15 9.11
CA GLY A 9 -0.59 2.08 10.51
C GLY A 9 -1.76 1.13 10.81
N GLY A 10 -2.30 0.44 9.79
CA GLY A 10 -3.26 -0.65 9.95
C GLY A 10 -2.59 -1.95 10.40
N VAL A 11 -3.40 -2.94 10.81
CA VAL A 11 -2.92 -4.21 11.39
C VAL A 11 -1.92 -4.92 10.48
N ASP A 12 -2.23 -5.06 9.19
CA ASP A 12 -1.41 -5.82 8.26
C ASP A 12 -0.07 -5.16 7.99
N SER A 13 -0.08 -3.86 7.74
CA SER A 13 1.15 -3.09 7.52
C SER A 13 2.01 -3.01 8.79
N THR A 14 1.38 -2.99 9.98
CA THR A 14 2.09 -3.06 11.27
C THR A 14 2.71 -4.44 11.48
N THR A 15 2.03 -5.51 11.08
CA THR A 15 2.59 -6.86 11.09
C THR A 15 3.80 -6.95 10.16
N CYS A 16 3.71 -6.41 8.95
CA CYS A 16 4.84 -6.34 8.01
C CYS A 16 6.02 -5.56 8.62
N LEU A 17 5.74 -4.44 9.29
CA LEU A 17 6.77 -3.64 9.96
C LEU A 17 7.47 -4.43 11.06
N ALA A 18 6.70 -5.10 11.93
CA ALA A 18 7.23 -5.91 13.02
C ALA A 18 8.09 -7.08 12.49
N LEU A 19 7.63 -7.78 11.44
CA LEU A 19 8.39 -8.86 10.79
C LEU A 19 9.71 -8.35 10.17
N ALA A 20 9.68 -7.17 9.56
CA ALA A 20 10.88 -6.56 8.99
C ALA A 20 11.89 -6.19 10.09
N ILE A 21 11.41 -5.62 11.21
CA ILE A 21 12.25 -5.26 12.37
C ILE A 21 12.86 -6.50 13.00
N ASP A 22 12.06 -7.54 13.24
CA ASP A 22 12.55 -8.81 13.80
C ASP A 22 13.67 -9.42 12.93
N ARG A 23 13.52 -9.33 11.61
CA ARG A 23 14.47 -9.94 10.67
C ARG A 23 15.74 -9.14 10.41
N TYR A 24 15.66 -7.81 10.40
CA TYR A 24 16.76 -6.95 9.93
C TYR A 24 17.29 -5.98 10.97
N GLY A 25 16.61 -5.84 12.12
CA GLY A 25 16.87 -4.79 13.10
C GLY A 25 16.25 -3.46 12.70
N LYS A 26 15.77 -2.70 13.67
CA LYS A 26 15.05 -1.42 13.46
C LYS A 26 15.87 -0.39 12.67
N GLU A 27 17.18 -0.39 12.83
CA GLU A 27 18.12 0.52 12.16
C GLU A 27 18.26 0.25 10.64
N ASN A 28 17.77 -0.91 10.20
CA ASN A 28 17.77 -1.32 8.79
C ASN A 28 16.37 -1.32 8.18
N VAL A 29 15.38 -0.76 8.88
CA VAL A 29 14.00 -0.72 8.41
C VAL A 29 13.56 0.74 8.28
N THR A 30 12.98 1.06 7.13
CA THR A 30 12.34 2.35 6.85
C THR A 30 10.84 2.11 6.60
N ALA A 31 9.98 2.80 7.36
CA ALA A 31 8.54 2.82 7.13
C ALA A 31 8.20 3.92 6.12
N LEU A 32 7.40 3.61 5.10
CA LEU A 32 6.92 4.56 4.10
C LEU A 32 5.40 4.66 4.15
N SER A 33 4.89 5.78 4.60
CA SER A 33 3.46 6.10 4.56
C SER A 33 3.14 6.98 3.35
N VAL A 34 2.00 6.72 2.73
CA VAL A 34 1.57 7.44 1.53
C VAL A 34 0.26 8.15 1.79
N SER A 35 0.25 9.47 1.57
CA SER A 35 -0.97 10.27 1.43
C SER A 35 -1.42 10.23 -0.02
N TYR A 36 -2.71 9.93 -0.24
CA TYR A 36 -3.33 9.89 -1.57
C TYR A 36 -4.68 10.62 -1.60
N GLY A 37 -4.90 11.52 -0.62
CA GLY A 37 -6.15 12.25 -0.48
C GLY A 37 -7.27 11.46 0.19
N GLN A 38 -6.95 10.47 1.01
CA GLN A 38 -7.92 9.66 1.74
C GLN A 38 -8.72 10.49 2.76
N LYS A 39 -10.02 10.16 2.92
CA LYS A 39 -10.91 10.80 3.90
C LYS A 39 -10.45 10.58 5.36
N HIS A 40 -9.84 9.45 5.65
CA HIS A 40 -9.45 9.07 7.03
C HIS A 40 -8.02 9.50 7.36
N LYS A 41 -7.86 10.67 8.00
CA LYS A 41 -6.56 11.17 8.50
C LYS A 41 -6.01 10.39 9.70
N LYS A 42 -6.87 9.64 10.41
CA LYS A 42 -6.47 8.83 11.59
C LYS A 42 -5.40 7.79 11.30
N GLU A 43 -5.35 7.28 10.06
CA GLU A 43 -4.32 6.33 9.63
C GLU A 43 -2.92 6.95 9.69
N ILE A 44 -2.79 8.21 9.25
CA ILE A 44 -1.51 8.92 9.29
C ILE A 44 -1.05 9.11 10.72
N GLU A 45 -1.94 9.56 11.62
CA GLU A 45 -1.62 9.73 13.04
C GLU A 45 -1.24 8.39 13.72
N ALA A 46 -1.92 7.30 13.35
CA ALA A 46 -1.59 5.97 13.85
C ALA A 46 -0.21 5.52 13.37
N SER A 47 0.10 5.73 12.08
CA SER A 47 1.39 5.36 11.52
C SER A 47 2.55 6.12 12.21
N GLU A 48 2.38 7.40 12.50
CA GLU A 48 3.38 8.18 13.26
C GLU A 48 3.67 7.58 14.63
N LYS A 49 2.61 7.34 15.42
CA LYS A 49 2.74 6.79 16.78
C LYS A 49 3.41 5.42 16.79
N ILE A 50 3.05 4.56 15.84
CA ILE A 50 3.61 3.21 15.75
C ILE A 50 5.07 3.27 15.29
N ALA A 51 5.41 4.07 14.29
CA ALA A 51 6.79 4.24 13.84
C ALA A 51 7.69 4.81 14.96
N GLN A 52 7.17 5.75 15.74
CA GLN A 52 7.85 6.28 16.93
C GLN A 52 8.04 5.21 18.01
N TYR A 53 7.02 4.39 18.29
CA TYR A 53 7.10 3.29 19.25
C TYR A 53 8.21 2.29 18.89
N TYR A 54 8.28 1.89 17.62
CA TYR A 54 9.33 0.99 17.12
C TYR A 54 10.69 1.68 16.90
N GLN A 55 10.73 3.01 16.96
CA GLN A 55 11.94 3.82 16.73
C GLN A 55 12.54 3.56 15.35
N VAL A 56 11.71 3.41 14.33
CA VAL A 56 12.14 3.26 12.94
C VAL A 56 12.08 4.59 12.20
N GLU A 57 12.91 4.72 11.18
CA GLU A 57 12.82 5.86 10.27
C GLU A 57 11.47 5.84 9.55
N HIS A 58 10.80 7.00 9.51
CA HIS A 58 9.49 7.13 8.89
C HIS A 58 9.50 8.22 7.81
N ILE A 59 9.10 7.85 6.61
CA ILE A 59 9.02 8.72 5.44
C ILE A 59 7.55 8.90 5.06
N TYR A 60 7.20 10.10 4.64
CA TYR A 60 5.91 10.43 4.05
C TYR A 60 6.05 10.75 2.57
N LEU A 61 5.16 10.19 1.76
CA LEU A 61 5.04 10.48 0.35
C LEU A 61 3.63 10.99 0.06
N ASP A 62 3.54 12.15 -0.57
CA ASP A 62 2.27 12.71 -1.02
C ASP A 62 2.05 12.41 -2.51
N LEU A 63 0.95 11.72 -2.82
CA LEU A 63 0.51 11.37 -4.16
C LEU A 63 -0.92 11.89 -4.44
N GLU A 64 -1.43 12.82 -3.65
CA GLU A 64 -2.81 13.31 -3.76
C GLU A 64 -3.13 13.85 -5.16
N GLU A 65 -2.21 14.60 -5.76
CA GLU A 65 -2.38 15.17 -7.10
C GLU A 65 -2.64 14.11 -8.19
N ILE A 66 -2.08 12.92 -8.06
CA ILE A 66 -2.28 11.85 -9.04
C ILE A 66 -3.71 11.34 -8.98
N PHE A 67 -4.27 11.25 -7.78
CA PHE A 67 -5.61 10.70 -7.57
C PHE A 67 -6.74 11.73 -7.70
N ARG A 68 -6.44 13.01 -7.94
CA ARG A 68 -7.47 14.05 -8.13
C ARG A 68 -8.41 13.79 -9.32
N TYR A 69 -7.97 12.97 -10.28
CA TYR A 69 -8.77 12.57 -11.44
C TYR A 69 -9.68 11.38 -11.16
N SER A 70 -9.58 10.77 -9.99
CA SER A 70 -10.42 9.64 -9.58
C SER A 70 -11.64 10.11 -8.83
N ASP A 71 -12.78 9.47 -9.08
CA ASP A 71 -14.06 9.71 -8.40
C ASP A 71 -14.34 8.61 -7.36
N CYS A 72 -13.28 8.01 -6.78
CA CYS A 72 -13.39 6.97 -5.75
C CYS A 72 -13.98 7.54 -4.45
N SER A 73 -14.90 6.79 -3.82
CA SER A 73 -15.57 7.22 -2.59
C SER A 73 -14.66 7.39 -1.38
N LEU A 74 -13.45 6.80 -1.39
CA LEU A 74 -12.46 6.97 -0.31
C LEU A 74 -11.71 8.30 -0.36
N LEU A 75 -11.76 9.03 -1.48
CA LEU A 75 -11.01 10.27 -1.66
C LEU A 75 -11.76 11.46 -1.08
N SER A 76 -11.04 12.39 -0.48
CA SER A 76 -11.59 13.54 0.25
C SER A 76 -12.40 14.49 -0.66
N HIS A 77 -12.01 14.63 -1.92
CA HIS A 77 -12.69 15.45 -2.91
C HIS A 77 -13.91 14.78 -3.56
N SER A 78 -14.09 13.47 -3.38
CA SER A 78 -15.24 12.75 -3.93
C SER A 78 -16.51 13.05 -3.12
N ALA A 79 -17.58 13.39 -3.83
CA ALA A 79 -18.92 13.56 -3.25
C ALA A 79 -19.60 12.22 -2.93
N LYS A 80 -19.04 11.09 -3.36
CA LYS A 80 -19.60 9.76 -3.11
C LYS A 80 -19.45 9.38 -1.65
N GLU A 81 -20.50 8.81 -1.09
CA GLU A 81 -20.46 8.21 0.25
C GLU A 81 -19.73 6.86 0.21
N ILE A 82 -19.07 6.52 1.32
CA ILE A 82 -18.45 5.21 1.49
C ILE A 82 -19.58 4.19 1.75
N PRO A 83 -19.71 3.15 0.91
CA PRO A 83 -20.77 2.16 1.10
C PRO A 83 -20.66 1.45 2.45
N GLN A 84 -21.81 1.23 3.09
CA GLN A 84 -21.92 0.44 4.34
C GLN A 84 -22.14 -1.06 4.06
N GLU A 85 -22.33 -1.41 2.79
CA GLU A 85 -22.62 -2.77 2.35
C GLU A 85 -21.36 -3.63 2.30
N SER A 86 -21.51 -4.95 2.47
CA SER A 86 -20.43 -5.91 2.29
C SER A 86 -19.88 -5.91 0.86
N TYR A 87 -18.62 -6.32 0.68
CA TYR A 87 -18.02 -6.44 -0.67
C TYR A 87 -18.83 -7.36 -1.59
N GLY A 88 -19.39 -8.46 -1.06
CA GLY A 88 -20.22 -9.38 -1.82
C GLY A 88 -21.50 -8.75 -2.35
N GLU A 89 -22.13 -7.83 -1.60
CA GLU A 89 -23.30 -7.08 -2.04
C GLU A 89 -22.93 -6.02 -3.08
N GLN A 90 -21.84 -5.32 -2.88
CA GLN A 90 -21.32 -4.32 -3.83
C GLN A 90 -20.99 -4.98 -5.18
N LEU A 91 -20.31 -6.13 -5.18
CA LEU A 91 -19.93 -6.86 -6.39
C LEU A 91 -21.13 -7.34 -7.22
N LYS A 92 -22.23 -7.72 -6.57
CA LYS A 92 -23.49 -8.06 -7.29
C LYS A 92 -24.05 -6.88 -8.08
N LYS A 93 -23.83 -5.64 -7.58
CA LYS A 93 -24.29 -4.41 -8.22
C LYS A 93 -23.36 -3.91 -9.31
N THR A 94 -22.08 -4.29 -9.27
CA THR A 94 -21.06 -3.80 -10.20
C THR A 94 -20.84 -4.69 -11.43
N ASP A 95 -21.54 -5.82 -11.52
CA ASP A 95 -21.41 -6.79 -12.61
C ASP A 95 -19.93 -7.22 -12.84
N GLY A 96 -19.24 -7.54 -11.74
CA GLY A 96 -17.83 -7.96 -11.76
C GLY A 96 -16.81 -6.84 -12.01
N LYS A 97 -17.23 -5.57 -12.00
CA LYS A 97 -16.32 -4.42 -12.04
C LYS A 97 -15.82 -4.09 -10.63
N PRO A 98 -14.69 -3.38 -10.50
CA PRO A 98 -14.21 -2.92 -9.21
C PRO A 98 -15.25 -2.11 -8.43
N VAL A 99 -15.24 -2.24 -7.11
CA VAL A 99 -16.17 -1.53 -6.22
C VAL A 99 -15.88 -0.04 -6.16
N SER A 100 -16.83 0.78 -5.67
CA SER A 100 -16.71 2.25 -5.63
C SER A 100 -15.58 2.76 -4.71
N THR A 101 -15.12 1.90 -3.80
CA THR A 101 -13.97 2.15 -2.91
C THR A 101 -12.62 1.80 -3.54
N TYR A 102 -12.61 1.23 -4.74
CA TYR A 102 -11.37 0.97 -5.45
C TYR A 102 -10.74 2.28 -5.94
N VAL A 103 -9.57 2.60 -5.40
CA VAL A 103 -8.73 3.70 -5.91
C VAL A 103 -7.93 3.16 -7.09
N PRO A 104 -8.12 3.69 -8.32
CA PRO A 104 -7.55 3.09 -9.52
C PRO A 104 -6.03 2.89 -9.46
N PHE A 105 -5.60 1.63 -9.56
CA PHE A 105 -4.19 1.22 -9.61
C PHE A 105 -3.33 1.73 -8.43
N ARG A 106 -3.95 1.98 -7.26
CA ARG A 106 -3.28 2.56 -6.09
C ARG A 106 -2.09 1.74 -5.64
N ASN A 107 -2.25 0.41 -5.52
CA ASN A 107 -1.18 -0.47 -5.07
C ASN A 107 -0.03 -0.54 -6.07
N GLY A 108 -0.32 -0.49 -7.36
CA GLY A 108 0.70 -0.40 -8.41
C GLY A 108 1.54 0.86 -8.31
N LEU A 109 0.90 2.00 -8.09
CA LEU A 109 1.59 3.27 -7.91
C LEU A 109 2.41 3.29 -6.61
N PHE A 110 1.86 2.78 -5.51
CA PHE A 110 2.57 2.69 -4.24
C PHE A 110 3.82 1.82 -4.34
N LEU A 111 3.71 0.65 -4.96
CA LEU A 111 4.83 -0.27 -5.16
C LEU A 111 5.91 0.32 -6.08
N SER A 112 5.50 1.02 -7.16
CA SER A 112 6.44 1.69 -8.06
C SER A 112 7.20 2.83 -7.37
N SER A 113 6.48 3.65 -6.59
CA SER A 113 7.09 4.73 -5.81
C SER A 113 8.01 4.19 -4.72
N ALA A 114 7.56 3.15 -4.02
CA ALA A 114 8.35 2.46 -3.01
C ALA A 114 9.63 1.86 -3.60
N ALA A 115 9.57 1.29 -4.81
CA ALA A 115 10.73 0.74 -5.48
C ALA A 115 11.79 1.81 -5.78
N SER A 116 11.38 2.97 -6.29
CA SER A 116 12.29 4.08 -6.54
C SER A 116 12.97 4.60 -5.27
N ILE A 117 12.18 4.75 -4.18
CA ILE A 117 12.70 5.19 -2.89
C ILE A 117 13.62 4.11 -2.29
N ALA A 118 13.23 2.84 -2.33
CA ALA A 118 13.99 1.72 -1.80
C ALA A 118 15.37 1.61 -2.47
N LEU A 119 15.44 1.72 -3.80
CA LEU A 119 16.71 1.71 -4.54
C LEU A 119 17.59 2.89 -4.14
N SER A 120 17.03 4.10 -4.07
CA SER A 120 17.77 5.32 -3.66
C SER A 120 18.33 5.19 -2.24
N ARG A 121 17.66 4.43 -1.37
CA ARG A 121 18.06 4.18 0.02
C ARG A 121 18.85 2.88 0.21
N LYS A 122 19.19 2.21 -0.87
CA LYS A 122 19.93 0.94 -0.86
C LYS A 122 19.23 -0.15 -0.03
N CYS A 123 17.90 -0.22 -0.16
CA CYS A 123 17.11 -1.31 0.40
C CYS A 123 17.15 -2.51 -0.56
N ASP A 124 17.05 -3.71 0.01
CA ASP A 124 17.08 -4.98 -0.72
C ASP A 124 15.67 -5.57 -0.90
N VAL A 125 14.72 -5.10 -0.08
CA VAL A 125 13.37 -5.68 -0.01
C VAL A 125 12.32 -4.64 0.34
N ILE A 126 11.14 -4.77 -0.27
CA ILE A 126 9.93 -4.04 0.09
C ILE A 126 8.96 -5.02 0.74
N TYR A 127 8.43 -4.65 1.92
CA TYR A 127 7.32 -5.35 2.56
C TYR A 127 6.01 -4.64 2.23
N TYR A 128 5.00 -5.44 1.89
CA TYR A 128 3.72 -4.94 1.44
C TYR A 128 2.59 -5.87 1.92
N GLY A 129 1.70 -5.35 2.76
CA GLY A 129 0.57 -6.09 3.32
C GLY A 129 -0.67 -5.95 2.44
N ALA A 130 -0.86 -6.85 1.49
CA ALA A 130 -2.10 -6.96 0.71
C ALA A 130 -2.79 -8.29 0.99
N HIS A 131 -4.12 -8.23 1.16
CA HIS A 131 -4.94 -9.42 1.28
C HIS A 131 -5.43 -9.91 -0.07
N SER A 132 -5.22 -11.20 -0.36
CA SER A 132 -5.76 -11.83 -1.57
C SER A 132 -7.30 -11.85 -1.58
N ASP A 133 -7.92 -11.88 -0.41
CA ASP A 133 -9.38 -11.87 -0.28
C ASP A 133 -10.00 -10.56 -0.78
N ASP A 134 -9.28 -9.45 -0.71
CA ASP A 134 -9.71 -8.16 -1.27
C ASP A 134 -9.82 -8.21 -2.81
N ALA A 135 -9.12 -9.12 -3.47
CA ALA A 135 -9.23 -9.33 -4.91
C ALA A 135 -10.42 -10.22 -5.31
N ALA A 136 -11.12 -10.82 -4.33
CA ALA A 136 -12.25 -11.69 -4.61
C ALA A 136 -13.32 -11.00 -5.45
N GLY A 137 -13.80 -11.66 -6.49
CA GLY A 137 -14.81 -11.10 -7.39
C GLY A 137 -14.36 -9.84 -8.14
N ASN A 138 -13.05 -9.57 -8.23
CA ASN A 138 -12.48 -8.37 -8.86
C ASN A 138 -12.77 -7.05 -8.10
N ALA A 139 -13.01 -7.11 -6.80
CA ALA A 139 -13.27 -5.90 -5.98
C ALA A 139 -12.09 -4.94 -6.00
N TYR A 140 -10.88 -5.46 -5.74
CA TYR A 140 -9.61 -4.74 -5.79
C TYR A 140 -8.59 -5.56 -6.61
N PRO A 141 -8.57 -5.42 -7.94
CA PRO A 141 -7.75 -6.27 -8.82
C PRO A 141 -6.25 -6.17 -8.53
N ASP A 142 -5.78 -5.04 -8.01
CA ASP A 142 -4.39 -4.79 -7.62
C ASP A 142 -4.01 -5.35 -6.22
N CYS A 143 -4.88 -6.16 -5.60
CA CYS A 143 -4.58 -7.01 -4.45
C CYS A 143 -4.39 -8.49 -4.85
N SER A 144 -4.64 -8.86 -6.12
CA SER A 144 -4.56 -10.25 -6.57
C SER A 144 -3.14 -10.82 -6.53
N GLN A 145 -3.03 -12.14 -6.30
CA GLN A 145 -1.73 -12.83 -6.36
C GLN A 145 -1.05 -12.68 -7.72
N ALA A 146 -1.82 -12.70 -8.80
CA ALA A 146 -1.30 -12.50 -10.15
C ALA A 146 -0.69 -11.10 -10.32
N PHE A 147 -1.37 -10.07 -9.82
CA PHE A 147 -0.87 -8.71 -9.82
C PHE A 147 0.42 -8.59 -8.98
N ASN A 148 0.42 -9.11 -7.75
CA ASN A 148 1.57 -9.06 -6.87
C ASN A 148 2.81 -9.76 -7.47
N LYS A 149 2.60 -10.91 -8.12
CA LYS A 149 3.67 -11.62 -8.83
C LYS A 149 4.22 -10.78 -9.98
N ALA A 150 3.36 -10.22 -10.83
CA ALA A 150 3.77 -9.41 -11.98
C ALA A 150 4.51 -8.13 -11.55
N MET A 151 4.01 -7.43 -10.50
CA MET A 151 4.70 -6.26 -9.95
C MET A 151 6.04 -6.63 -9.33
N GLY A 152 6.12 -7.76 -8.62
CA GLY A 152 7.37 -8.26 -8.06
C GLY A 152 8.41 -8.56 -9.14
N GLU A 153 8.01 -9.19 -10.24
CA GLU A 153 8.86 -9.43 -11.41
C GLU A 153 9.30 -8.12 -12.06
N ALA A 154 8.39 -7.18 -12.28
CA ALA A 154 8.70 -5.88 -12.87
C ALA A 154 9.70 -5.09 -12.03
N ILE A 155 9.50 -5.04 -10.70
CA ILE A 155 10.42 -4.36 -9.78
C ILE A 155 11.78 -5.05 -9.75
N CYS A 156 11.82 -6.38 -9.71
CA CYS A 156 13.07 -7.14 -9.74
C CYS A 156 13.85 -6.86 -11.02
N LEU A 157 13.21 -6.97 -12.18
CA LEU A 157 13.83 -6.71 -13.48
C LEU A 157 14.26 -5.24 -13.61
N GLY A 158 13.37 -4.30 -13.28
CA GLY A 158 13.64 -2.86 -13.36
C GLY A 158 14.75 -2.38 -12.42
N SER A 159 14.99 -3.11 -11.32
CA SER A 159 16.10 -2.85 -10.39
C SER A 159 17.39 -3.58 -10.73
N GLY A 160 17.46 -4.31 -11.83
CA GLY A 160 18.60 -5.17 -12.15
C GLY A 160 18.80 -6.31 -11.15
N GLY A 161 17.72 -6.84 -10.58
CA GLY A 161 17.75 -7.94 -9.61
C GLY A 161 18.04 -7.53 -8.16
N GLN A 162 18.21 -6.24 -7.88
CA GLN A 162 18.61 -5.74 -6.56
C GLN A 162 17.46 -5.72 -5.56
N LEU A 163 16.21 -5.49 -6.02
CA LEU A 163 15.04 -5.27 -5.15
C LEU A 163 14.00 -6.37 -5.34
N ARG A 164 13.38 -6.78 -4.24
CA ARG A 164 12.29 -7.77 -4.23
C ARG A 164 11.12 -7.30 -3.37
N ILE A 165 9.91 -7.81 -3.66
CA ILE A 165 8.72 -7.63 -2.81
C ILE A 165 8.50 -8.89 -1.95
N ARG A 166 8.01 -8.65 -0.75
CA ARG A 166 7.57 -9.69 0.20
C ARG A 166 6.25 -9.30 0.84
#